data_09805b86eaf0d7d0a9d84c94031ef064
#
_entry.id   09805b86eaf0d7d0a9d84c94031ef064
#
_cell.length_a   1.000
_cell.length_b   1.000
_cell.length_c   1.000
_cell.angle_alpha   90.00
_cell.angle_beta   90.00
_cell.angle_gamma   90.00
#
_symmetry.space_group_name_H-M   'P 1'
#
loop_
_entity.id
_entity.type
_entity.pdbx_description
1 polymer ?
#
loop_
_entity_poly.entity_id
_entity_poly.type
_entity_poly.pdbx_seq_one_letter_code
_entity_poly.pdbx_strand_id
1 'polypeptide(L)' 'MILEAYCLKTKKKEVMVDPIISLTSKGGYIAKGASKDGHKMSLLMGKEKAEAAAAAGVKKEGW' A
#
# COMPACT_ATOMS: atom_id res chain seq x y z
N MET A 1 0.45 5.40 10.28
CA MET A 1 1.24 5.75 9.09
C MET A 1 0.34 5.94 7.90
N ILE A 2 0.56 7.00 7.15
CA ILE A 2 -0.23 7.28 5.95
C ILE A 2 0.56 6.82 4.75
N LEU A 3 -0.03 5.95 3.93
CA LEU A 3 0.59 5.51 2.69
C LEU A 3 -0.02 6.29 1.52
N GLU A 4 0.85 6.83 0.69
CA GLU A 4 0.42 7.55 -0.50
C GLU A 4 0.90 6.81 -1.73
N ALA A 5 0.06 6.77 -2.76
CA ALA A 5 0.39 6.16 -4.03
C ALA A 5 -0.14 7.02 -5.16
N TYR A 6 0.49 6.90 -6.31
CA TYR A 6 0.04 7.63 -7.49
C TYR A 6 -1.18 6.95 -8.09
N CYS A 7 -2.27 7.67 -8.16
CA CYS A 7 -3.49 7.17 -8.77
C CYS A 7 -3.52 7.51 -10.26
N LEU A 8 -3.48 6.50 -11.10
CA LEU A 8 -3.46 6.70 -12.54
C LEU A 8 -4.78 7.29 -13.07
N LYS A 9 -5.88 7.04 -12.37
CA LYS A 9 -7.18 7.54 -12.80
C LYS A 9 -7.34 9.04 -12.56
N THR A 10 -6.85 9.52 -11.42
CA THR A 10 -6.92 10.94 -11.10
C THR A 10 -5.64 11.69 -11.48
N LYS A 11 -4.58 10.94 -11.82
CA LYS A 11 -3.25 11.47 -12.15
C LYS A 11 -2.67 12.32 -11.03
N LYS A 12 -2.96 11.92 -9.79
CA LYS A 12 -2.48 12.63 -8.59
C LYS A 12 -2.05 11.60 -7.54
N LYS A 13 -1.21 12.05 -6.62
CA LYS A 13 -0.92 11.25 -5.45
C LYS A 13 -2.14 11.29 -4.54
N GLU A 14 -2.56 10.11 -4.11
CA GLU A 14 -3.71 9.95 -3.24
C GLU A 14 -3.30 9.16 -2.00
N VAL A 15 -3.92 9.46 -0.89
CA VAL A 15 -3.73 8.70 0.34
C VAL A 15 -4.52 7.40 0.22
N MET A 16 -3.88 6.28 0.55
CA MET A 16 -4.54 4.98 0.53
C MET A 16 -5.41 4.81 1.75
N VAL A 17 -6.66 4.43 1.52
CA VAL A 17 -7.62 4.11 2.58
C VAL A 17 -7.57 2.60 2.83
N ASP A 18 -7.42 2.21 4.09
CA ASP A 18 -7.33 0.80 4.49
C ASP A 18 -6.31 -0.01 3.68
N PRO A 19 -5.06 0.42 3.63
CA PRO A 19 -4.05 -0.31 2.88
C PRO A 19 -3.78 -1.68 3.51
N ILE A 20 -3.52 -2.67 2.65
CA ILE A 20 -3.15 -4.02 3.07
C ILE A 20 -1.85 -4.35 2.38
N ILE A 21 -0.86 -4.78 3.14
CA ILE A 21 0.45 -5.15 2.60
C ILE A 21 0.50 -6.64 2.39
N SER A 22 0.77 -7.06 1.17
CA SER A 22 0.87 -8.48 0.82
C SER A 22 2.29 -8.78 0.35
N LEU A 23 2.71 -10.01 0.55
CA LEU A 23 3.99 -10.49 0.04
C LEU A 23 3.80 -10.92 -1.42
N THR A 24 4.67 -10.42 -2.29
CA THR A 24 4.64 -10.83 -3.69
C THR A 24 5.49 -12.08 -3.90
N SER A 25 5.23 -12.79 -4.99
CA SER A 25 5.99 -14.00 -5.34
C SER A 25 7.46 -13.72 -5.64
N LYS A 26 7.81 -12.47 -5.90
CA LYS A 26 9.18 -12.07 -6.21
C LYS A 26 9.98 -11.67 -4.97
N GLY A 27 9.44 -11.88 -3.79
CA GLY A 27 10.11 -11.52 -2.56
C GLY A 27 9.99 -10.06 -2.16
N GLY A 28 9.16 -9.30 -2.88
CA GLY A 28 8.86 -7.92 -2.53
C GLY A 28 7.54 -7.80 -1.81
N TYR A 29 7.14 -6.58 -1.53
CA TYR A 29 5.89 -6.30 -0.85
C TYR A 29 5.07 -5.31 -1.66
N ILE A 30 3.77 -5.48 -1.63
CA ILE A 30 2.86 -4.59 -2.31
C ILE A 30 1.76 -4.15 -1.34
N ALA A 31 1.57 -2.85 -1.25
CA ALA A 31 0.47 -2.31 -0.47
C ALA A 31 -0.70 -2.08 -1.41
N LYS A 32 -1.84 -2.65 -1.10
CA LYS A 32 -3.06 -2.47 -1.88
C LYS A 32 -4.07 -1.72 -1.04
N GLY A 33 -4.72 -0.76 -1.64
CA GLY A 33 -5.73 0.02 -0.96
C GLY A 33 -6.58 0.75 -1.98
N ALA A 34 -7.36 1.70 -1.50
CA ALA A 34 -8.18 2.51 -2.36
C ALA A 34 -8.02 3.98 -2.00
N SER A 35 -8.24 4.87 -2.95
CA SER A 35 -8.29 6.29 -2.65
C SER A 35 -9.63 6.61 -1.97
N LYS A 36 -9.71 7.80 -1.42
CA LYS A 36 -10.96 8.25 -0.79
C LYS A 36 -12.14 8.28 -1.76
N ASP A 37 -11.84 8.33 -3.05
CA ASP A 37 -12.86 8.31 -4.10
C ASP A 37 -13.22 6.89 -4.56
N GLY A 38 -12.63 5.87 -3.95
CA GLY A 38 -12.92 4.49 -4.29
C GLY A 38 -12.08 3.90 -5.41
N HIS A 39 -11.05 4.59 -5.86
CA HIS A 39 -10.15 4.07 -6.89
C HIS A 39 -9.13 3.13 -6.28
N LYS A 40 -9.03 1.93 -6.84
CA LYS A 40 -8.05 0.95 -6.37
C LYS A 40 -6.64 1.41 -6.70
N MET A 41 -5.76 1.30 -5.72
CA MET A 41 -4.37 1.68 -5.87
C MET A 41 -3.47 0.58 -5.34
N SER A 42 -2.25 0.55 -5.84
CA SER A 42 -1.23 -0.35 -5.32
C SER A 42 0.10 0.38 -5.28
N LEU A 43 0.93 0.00 -4.32
CA LEU A 43 2.23 0.61 -4.11
C LEU A 43 3.24 -0.49 -3.83
N LEU A 44 4.25 -0.58 -4.68
CA LEU A 44 5.36 -1.51 -4.44
C LEU A 44 6.28 -0.92 -3.39
N MET A 45 6.73 -1.75 -2.47
CA MET A 45 7.63 -1.30 -1.41
C MET A 45 8.63 -2.38 -1.05
N GLY A 46 9.76 -1.97 -0.49
CA GLY A 46 10.75 -2.88 0.00
C GLY A 46 10.38 -3.41 1.38
N LYS A 47 11.15 -4.42 1.83
CA LYS A 47 10.91 -5.04 3.13
C LYS A 47 10.94 -4.05 4.27
N GLU A 48 11.90 -3.14 4.28
CA GLU A 48 12.02 -2.15 5.35
C GLU A 48 10.78 -1.29 5.47
N LYS A 49 10.29 -0.78 4.35
CA LYS A 49 9.09 0.05 4.35
C LYS A 49 7.86 -0.76 4.73
N ALA A 50 7.76 -2.01 4.25
CA ALA A 50 6.64 -2.87 4.59
C ALA A 50 6.60 -3.16 6.08
N GLU A 51 7.74 -3.48 6.68
CA GLU A 51 7.82 -3.72 8.11
C GLU A 51 7.50 -2.47 8.91
N ALA A 52 8.01 -1.32 8.48
CA ALA A 52 7.71 -0.05 9.15
C ALA A 52 6.22 0.27 9.09
N ALA A 53 5.61 0.06 7.93
CA ALA A 53 4.17 0.30 7.78
C ALA A 53 3.36 -0.66 8.65
N ALA A 54 3.74 -1.93 8.70
CA ALA A 54 3.07 -2.91 9.55
C ALA A 54 3.21 -2.55 11.03
N ALA A 55 4.39 -2.12 11.42
CA ALA A 55 4.62 -1.67 12.80
C ALA A 55 3.78 -0.44 13.14
N ALA A 56 3.45 0.38 12.16
CA ALA A 56 2.61 1.55 12.36
C ALA A 56 1.11 1.25 12.34
N GLY A 57 0.73 -0.01 12.16
CA GLY A 57 -0.67 -0.42 12.22
C GLY A 57 -1.31 -0.79 10.90
N VAL A 58 -0.57 -0.79 9.81
CA VAL A 58 -1.09 -1.20 8.52
C VAL A 58 -1.30 -2.72 8.52
N LYS A 59 -2.38 -3.19 7.93
CA LYS A 59 -2.69 -4.62 7.88
C LYS A 59 -1.69 -5.36 7.02
N LYS A 60 -1.37 -6.58 7.44
CA LYS A 60 -0.52 -7.50 6.69
C LYS A 60 -1.33 -8.67 6.19
N GLU A 61 -0.98 -9.19 5.04
CA GLU A 61 -1.62 -10.37 4.49
C GLU A 61 -0.56 -11.34 3.97
N GLY A 62 -0.55 -12.55 4.53
CA GLY A 62 0.33 -13.60 4.07
C GLY A 62 1.79 -13.51 4.48
N TRP A 63 2.11 -12.68 5.46
CA TRP A 63 3.52 -12.57 5.91
C TRP A 63 3.67 -12.11 7.34
#